data_88c1dfb36de9b3d2c5d3dc72acbaeb1e
#
_entry.id   88c1dfb36de9b3d2c5d3dc72acbaeb1e
#
_cell.length_a   1.000
_cell.length_b   1.000
_cell.length_c   1.000
_cell.angle_alpha   90.00
_cell.angle_beta   90.00
_cell.angle_gamma   90.00
#
_symmetry.space_group_name_H-M   'P 1'
#
loop_
_entity.id
_entity.type
_entity.pdbx_description
1 polymer ?
#
loop_
_entity_poly.entity_id
_entity_poly.type
_entity_poly.pdbx_seq_one_letter_code
_entity_poly.pdbx_strand_id
1 'polypeptide(L)'
;MPNMSLKKNEMPSQEPNVRNKNFLEVALGYTEEQALDEAARCLNCKNHPCVSGCPVQVKIPEFIKKITEKDYEGAYQVIHETSSLPAVCGRVCPQETQCESKCIRGIKGEPVGIGRLERFVADWHNANVQEAPAKPTPNGHKVAVIGSGPSGLTCAGDLAKKGYDVTVFEALHLAGGVLVYGIPEFRLPKAIVQKEVDGLKALGVKVETNMVIGRVVSIDELMNEYGFEAVFIGSGAGLPMFMHIPGENLCGVYSANEFLTRINLMKAYKDGSDTPIMPLAGKRVAVVGGGNVAMDAARCSKRLGADVYIVYRRGMEELPARHEEVEHAEEEGIIFKTLNNPVKINGDEKGYVSSMTCVEMELGEPDASGRRRPIEKVGSEHDLPVDCVIMSLGTTPNPLIKNTTPGLEVNRKGGIVVNEAGLTSHQNVYAGGDAVTGAATVILAMGAGKLGAKSIDEALSK
;
A
#
# COMPACT_ATOMS: atom_id res chain seq x y z
N MET A 1 2.96 -21.79 -29.61
CA MET A 1 4.36 -21.98 -29.14
C MET A 1 4.64 -20.90 -28.14
N PRO A 2 5.43 -21.14 -27.08
CA PRO A 2 5.79 -20.09 -26.13
C PRO A 2 6.48 -18.91 -26.84
N ASN A 3 6.12 -17.68 -26.45
CA ASN A 3 6.84 -16.49 -26.88
C ASN A 3 8.20 -16.43 -26.15
N MET A 4 9.29 -16.50 -26.90
CA MET A 4 10.65 -16.52 -26.34
C MET A 4 11.32 -15.13 -26.28
N SER A 5 10.58 -14.03 -26.51
CA SER A 5 11.08 -12.67 -26.34
C SER A 5 11.77 -12.50 -24.99
N LEU A 6 12.95 -11.89 -24.99
CA LEU A 6 13.71 -11.60 -23.75
C LEU A 6 13.12 -10.41 -22.99
N LYS A 7 12.35 -9.55 -23.65
CA LYS A 7 11.68 -8.40 -23.05
C LYS A 7 10.21 -8.71 -22.79
N LYS A 8 9.66 -8.19 -21.72
CA LYS A 8 8.22 -8.18 -21.44
C LYS A 8 7.53 -7.07 -22.23
N ASN A 9 6.25 -7.20 -22.47
CA ASN A 9 5.46 -6.13 -23.08
C ASN A 9 5.50 -4.89 -22.18
N GLU A 10 5.74 -3.72 -22.77
CA GLU A 10 5.69 -2.45 -22.03
C GLU A 10 4.27 -2.15 -21.55
N MET A 11 4.16 -1.55 -20.37
CA MET A 11 2.87 -1.08 -19.86
C MET A 11 2.53 0.24 -20.56
N PRO A 12 1.43 0.29 -21.33
CA PRO A 12 0.96 1.56 -21.87
C PRO A 12 0.72 2.57 -20.76
N SER A 13 1.22 3.78 -20.93
CA SER A 13 1.10 4.85 -19.94
C SER A 13 0.81 6.19 -20.59
N GLN A 14 0.24 7.13 -19.81
CA GLN A 14 0.10 8.52 -20.24
C GLN A 14 1.49 9.16 -20.42
N GLU A 15 1.61 10.04 -21.42
CA GLU A 15 2.81 10.83 -21.67
C GLU A 15 3.22 11.66 -20.44
N PRO A 16 4.52 11.71 -20.05
CA PRO A 16 4.98 12.37 -18.83
C PRO A 16 4.51 13.83 -18.68
N ASN A 17 4.56 14.61 -19.77
CA ASN A 17 4.15 16.03 -19.78
C ASN A 17 2.63 16.22 -19.68
N VAL A 18 1.84 15.18 -19.87
CA VAL A 18 0.39 15.17 -19.73
C VAL A 18 0.02 14.69 -18.33
N ARG A 19 0.57 13.54 -17.91
CA ARG A 19 0.21 12.90 -16.65
C ARG A 19 0.64 13.68 -15.41
N ASN A 20 1.71 14.49 -15.49
CA ASN A 20 2.16 15.34 -14.40
C ASN A 20 1.25 16.54 -14.11
N LYS A 21 0.14 16.70 -14.83
CA LYS A 21 -0.84 17.80 -14.69
C LYS A 21 -2.26 17.30 -14.36
N ASN A 22 -2.46 16.00 -14.20
CA ASN A 22 -3.76 15.43 -13.91
C ASN A 22 -3.65 14.28 -12.90
N PHE A 23 -4.78 13.84 -12.35
CA PHE A 23 -4.87 12.74 -11.38
C PHE A 23 -5.49 11.47 -11.99
N LEU A 24 -5.60 11.38 -13.32
CA LEU A 24 -6.04 10.16 -14.00
C LEU A 24 -5.00 9.05 -13.88
N GLU A 25 -5.43 7.80 -13.97
CA GLU A 25 -4.54 6.64 -13.85
C GLU A 25 -3.42 6.70 -14.89
N VAL A 26 -2.17 6.59 -14.43
CA VAL A 26 -0.96 6.74 -15.27
C VAL A 26 -0.78 5.54 -16.17
N ALA A 27 -0.76 4.34 -15.62
CA ALA A 27 -0.67 3.10 -16.39
C ALA A 27 -2.06 2.76 -16.98
N LEU A 28 -2.14 2.50 -18.26
CA LEU A 28 -3.41 2.32 -18.98
C LEU A 28 -3.90 0.86 -19.01
N GLY A 29 -3.05 -0.09 -18.60
CA GLY A 29 -3.33 -1.52 -18.69
C GLY A 29 -2.98 -2.13 -20.03
N TYR A 30 -2.91 -3.45 -20.09
CA TYR A 30 -2.70 -4.19 -21.33
C TYR A 30 -3.98 -4.25 -22.16
N THR A 31 -3.83 -4.19 -23.49
CA THR A 31 -4.84 -4.67 -24.42
C THR A 31 -4.92 -6.19 -24.39
N GLU A 32 -5.98 -6.77 -24.94
CA GLU A 32 -6.11 -8.24 -25.06
C GLU A 32 -4.91 -8.84 -25.82
N GLU A 33 -4.48 -8.19 -26.90
CA GLU A 33 -3.35 -8.63 -27.72
C GLU A 33 -2.04 -8.65 -26.91
N GLN A 34 -1.75 -7.58 -26.17
CA GLN A 34 -0.57 -7.49 -25.29
C GLN A 34 -0.62 -8.54 -24.17
N ALA A 35 -1.80 -8.75 -23.58
CA ALA A 35 -1.97 -9.73 -22.51
C ALA A 35 -1.75 -11.17 -23.01
N LEU A 36 -2.25 -11.51 -24.21
CA LEU A 36 -2.04 -12.82 -24.81
C LEU A 36 -0.56 -13.04 -25.17
N ASP A 37 0.10 -12.04 -25.76
CA ASP A 37 1.52 -12.12 -26.10
C ASP A 37 2.40 -12.26 -24.85
N GLU A 38 2.13 -11.47 -23.80
CA GLU A 38 2.86 -11.57 -22.54
C GLU A 38 2.58 -12.90 -21.80
N ALA A 39 1.34 -13.37 -21.79
CA ALA A 39 0.98 -14.66 -21.20
C ALA A 39 1.71 -15.82 -21.89
N ALA A 40 1.89 -15.75 -23.22
CA ALA A 40 2.64 -16.74 -24.00
C ALA A 40 4.13 -16.82 -23.64
N ARG A 41 4.69 -15.81 -22.94
CA ARG A 41 6.07 -15.86 -22.41
C ARG A 41 6.21 -16.79 -21.20
N CYS A 42 5.13 -17.16 -20.54
CA CYS A 42 5.15 -18.04 -19.38
C CYS A 42 5.54 -19.47 -19.78
N LEU A 43 6.55 -20.02 -19.12
CA LEU A 43 7.05 -21.38 -19.39
C LEU A 43 6.25 -22.46 -18.67
N ASN A 44 5.26 -22.12 -17.88
CA ASN A 44 4.49 -23.05 -17.05
C ASN A 44 5.39 -24.02 -16.26
N CYS A 45 6.32 -23.48 -15.49
CA CYS A 45 7.38 -24.22 -14.79
C CYS A 45 6.82 -25.23 -13.81
N LYS A 46 7.32 -26.47 -13.81
CA LYS A 46 6.84 -27.55 -12.93
C LYS A 46 6.88 -27.22 -11.43
N ASN A 47 7.91 -26.46 -10.99
CA ASN A 47 8.10 -26.14 -9.57
C ASN A 47 7.46 -24.79 -9.15
N HIS A 48 6.80 -24.08 -10.07
CA HIS A 48 6.07 -22.82 -9.84
C HIS A 48 6.82 -21.81 -8.94
N PRO A 49 8.10 -21.43 -9.21
CA PRO A 49 8.88 -20.61 -8.28
C PRO A 49 8.27 -19.23 -8.04
N CYS A 50 7.54 -18.67 -9.00
CA CYS A 50 6.82 -17.40 -8.86
C CYS A 50 5.73 -17.46 -7.77
N VAL A 51 5.08 -18.62 -7.55
CA VAL A 51 4.07 -18.79 -6.50
C VAL A 51 4.68 -18.59 -5.12
N SER A 52 5.89 -19.14 -4.87
CA SER A 52 6.59 -18.95 -3.60
C SER A 52 7.02 -17.50 -3.33
N GLY A 53 7.06 -16.66 -4.37
CA GLY A 53 7.31 -15.23 -4.25
C GLY A 53 6.05 -14.40 -3.94
N CYS A 54 4.86 -15.03 -3.97
CA CYS A 54 3.59 -14.35 -3.67
C CYS A 54 3.17 -14.61 -2.22
N PRO A 55 3.04 -13.56 -1.37
CA PRO A 55 2.64 -13.72 0.04
C PRO A 55 1.27 -14.38 0.25
N VAL A 56 0.38 -14.30 -0.73
CA VAL A 56 -0.95 -14.95 -0.69
C VAL A 56 -1.03 -16.20 -1.59
N GLN A 57 0.11 -16.63 -2.16
CA GLN A 57 0.23 -17.90 -2.90
C GLN A 57 -0.71 -18.01 -4.10
N VAL A 58 -0.90 -16.95 -4.89
CA VAL A 58 -1.67 -17.00 -6.14
C VAL A 58 -1.07 -18.08 -7.07
N LYS A 59 -1.92 -18.91 -7.64
CA LYS A 59 -1.54 -19.99 -8.59
C LYS A 59 -1.16 -19.40 -9.96
N ILE A 60 -0.03 -18.67 -9.99
CA ILE A 60 0.38 -17.81 -11.11
C ILE A 60 0.41 -18.55 -12.45
N PRO A 61 1.05 -19.74 -12.62
CA PRO A 61 1.05 -20.42 -13.91
C PRO A 61 -0.34 -20.84 -14.38
N GLU A 62 -1.26 -21.14 -13.45
CA GLU A 62 -2.61 -21.57 -13.78
C GLU A 62 -3.44 -20.41 -14.35
N PHE A 63 -3.45 -19.23 -13.70
CA PHE A 63 -4.20 -18.11 -14.24
C PHE A 63 -3.60 -17.60 -15.55
N ILE A 64 -2.27 -17.62 -15.71
CA ILE A 64 -1.62 -17.21 -16.98
C ILE A 64 -1.98 -18.20 -18.10
N LYS A 65 -2.04 -19.50 -17.80
CA LYS A 65 -2.50 -20.49 -18.78
C LYS A 65 -3.94 -20.22 -19.24
N LYS A 66 -4.84 -19.88 -18.32
CA LYS A 66 -6.22 -19.49 -18.64
C LYS A 66 -6.28 -18.26 -19.57
N ILE A 67 -5.38 -17.28 -19.39
CA ILE A 67 -5.27 -16.13 -20.31
C ILE A 67 -4.94 -16.63 -21.73
N THR A 68 -3.97 -17.54 -21.88
CA THR A 68 -3.60 -18.08 -23.21
C THR A 68 -4.75 -18.86 -23.88
N GLU A 69 -5.68 -19.38 -23.08
CA GLU A 69 -6.90 -20.07 -23.53
C GLU A 69 -8.07 -19.10 -23.77
N LYS A 70 -7.88 -17.79 -23.55
CA LYS A 70 -8.90 -16.71 -23.57
C LYS A 70 -10.03 -16.93 -22.57
N ASP A 71 -9.80 -17.73 -21.53
CA ASP A 71 -10.70 -17.95 -20.41
C ASP A 71 -10.37 -16.94 -19.30
N TYR A 72 -10.75 -15.67 -19.51
CA TYR A 72 -10.38 -14.58 -18.59
C TYR A 72 -11.13 -14.66 -17.26
N GLU A 73 -12.40 -15.11 -17.29
CA GLU A 73 -13.15 -15.34 -16.06
C GLU A 73 -12.55 -16.51 -15.26
N GLY A 74 -12.21 -17.62 -15.92
CA GLY A 74 -11.49 -18.70 -15.27
C GLY A 74 -10.13 -18.27 -14.69
N ALA A 75 -9.41 -17.36 -15.36
CA ALA A 75 -8.19 -16.75 -14.84
C ALA A 75 -8.45 -15.92 -13.57
N TYR A 76 -9.51 -15.11 -13.57
CA TYR A 76 -9.93 -14.35 -12.39
C TYR A 76 -10.27 -15.24 -11.21
N GLN A 77 -11.04 -16.31 -11.42
CA GLN A 77 -11.41 -17.25 -10.36
C GLN A 77 -10.17 -17.92 -9.74
N VAL A 78 -9.18 -18.31 -10.54
CA VAL A 78 -7.90 -18.85 -10.03
C VAL A 78 -7.17 -17.83 -9.14
N ILE A 79 -7.14 -16.55 -9.51
CA ILE A 79 -6.53 -15.49 -8.68
C ILE A 79 -7.35 -15.32 -7.40
N HIS A 80 -8.68 -15.26 -7.52
CA HIS A 80 -9.61 -14.94 -6.43
C HIS A 80 -9.73 -16.07 -5.38
N GLU A 81 -9.27 -17.28 -5.68
CA GLU A 81 -9.16 -18.36 -4.68
C GLU A 81 -8.29 -17.95 -3.49
N THR A 82 -7.25 -17.17 -3.73
CA THR A 82 -6.29 -16.80 -2.69
C THR A 82 -6.09 -15.30 -2.50
N SER A 83 -6.42 -14.47 -3.50
CA SER A 83 -6.33 -13.00 -3.43
C SER A 83 -7.73 -12.39 -3.37
N SER A 84 -8.03 -11.63 -2.31
CA SER A 84 -9.31 -10.93 -2.15
C SER A 84 -9.33 -9.54 -2.81
N LEU A 85 -8.18 -9.05 -3.32
CA LEU A 85 -8.03 -7.70 -3.89
C LEU A 85 -7.20 -7.73 -5.20
N PRO A 86 -7.59 -8.52 -6.22
CA PRO A 86 -6.76 -8.72 -7.41
C PRO A 86 -6.55 -7.43 -8.21
N ALA A 87 -7.56 -6.57 -8.36
CA ALA A 87 -7.44 -5.32 -9.10
C ALA A 87 -6.49 -4.31 -8.41
N VAL A 88 -6.39 -4.37 -7.08
CA VAL A 88 -5.42 -3.61 -6.29
C VAL A 88 -4.02 -4.20 -6.45
N CYS A 89 -3.86 -5.51 -6.26
CA CYS A 89 -2.55 -6.19 -6.32
C CYS A 89 -1.87 -6.02 -7.67
N GLY A 90 -2.61 -6.16 -8.77
CA GLY A 90 -2.08 -5.95 -10.12
C GLY A 90 -1.52 -4.55 -10.37
N ARG A 91 -1.94 -3.54 -9.57
CA ARG A 91 -1.49 -2.14 -9.66
C ARG A 91 -0.37 -1.77 -8.70
N VAL A 92 -0.40 -2.28 -7.46
CA VAL A 92 0.43 -1.71 -6.38
C VAL A 92 1.45 -2.68 -5.77
N CYS A 93 1.38 -3.97 -6.06
CA CYS A 93 2.40 -4.93 -5.60
C CYS A 93 3.78 -4.58 -6.15
N PRO A 94 4.85 -4.67 -5.36
CA PRO A 94 6.23 -4.59 -5.85
C PRO A 94 6.65 -5.93 -6.47
N GLN A 95 6.06 -6.27 -7.62
CA GLN A 95 6.24 -7.58 -8.27
C GLN A 95 7.71 -7.89 -8.57
N GLU A 96 8.51 -6.85 -8.90
CA GLU A 96 9.94 -6.94 -9.17
C GLU A 96 10.76 -7.53 -8.01
N THR A 97 10.30 -7.39 -6.78
CA THR A 97 10.94 -7.96 -5.58
C THR A 97 10.22 -9.18 -5.03
N GLN A 98 9.09 -9.56 -5.60
CA GLN A 98 8.22 -10.66 -5.14
C GLN A 98 8.10 -11.77 -6.20
N CYS A 99 6.91 -11.91 -6.81
CA CYS A 99 6.65 -13.01 -7.75
C CYS A 99 7.53 -12.94 -9.02
N GLU A 100 7.74 -11.77 -9.58
CA GLU A 100 8.57 -11.59 -10.78
C GLU A 100 10.05 -11.85 -10.50
N SER A 101 10.56 -11.52 -9.31
CA SER A 101 11.95 -11.84 -8.92
C SER A 101 12.27 -13.34 -8.91
N LYS A 102 11.25 -14.19 -8.78
CA LYS A 102 11.37 -15.65 -8.79
C LYS A 102 11.09 -16.25 -10.19
N CYS A 103 10.72 -15.44 -11.17
CA CYS A 103 10.42 -15.93 -12.51
C CYS A 103 11.68 -16.39 -13.23
N ILE A 104 11.67 -17.64 -13.75
CA ILE A 104 12.82 -18.24 -14.47
C ILE A 104 13.17 -17.44 -15.74
N ARG A 105 12.20 -16.75 -16.35
CA ARG A 105 12.49 -15.86 -17.48
C ARG A 105 13.45 -14.72 -17.13
N GLY A 106 13.42 -14.26 -15.87
CA GLY A 106 14.32 -13.23 -15.35
C GLY A 106 15.80 -13.61 -15.30
N ILE A 107 16.16 -14.90 -15.49
CA ILE A 107 17.56 -15.35 -15.49
C ILE A 107 18.31 -14.90 -16.76
N LYS A 108 17.63 -14.87 -17.91
CA LYS A 108 18.25 -14.55 -19.21
C LYS A 108 17.67 -13.30 -19.89
N GLY A 109 16.68 -12.69 -19.29
CA GLY A 109 15.97 -11.52 -19.81
C GLY A 109 15.07 -10.94 -18.74
N GLU A 110 13.96 -10.35 -19.12
CA GLU A 110 12.97 -9.84 -18.18
C GLU A 110 11.99 -10.93 -17.74
N PRO A 111 11.57 -10.93 -16.46
CA PRO A 111 10.51 -11.82 -15.99
C PRO A 111 9.21 -11.62 -16.78
N VAL A 112 8.28 -12.56 -16.66
CA VAL A 112 6.91 -12.36 -17.15
C VAL A 112 6.26 -11.24 -16.35
N GLY A 113 5.54 -10.34 -17.02
CA GLY A 113 4.79 -9.24 -16.39
C GLY A 113 3.57 -9.74 -15.60
N ILE A 114 3.82 -10.46 -14.51
CA ILE A 114 2.80 -11.17 -13.74
C ILE A 114 1.75 -10.21 -13.20
N GLY A 115 2.16 -9.10 -12.58
CA GLY A 115 1.23 -8.10 -12.05
C GLY A 115 0.44 -7.39 -13.15
N ARG A 116 1.04 -7.18 -14.32
CA ARG A 116 0.37 -6.60 -15.49
C ARG A 116 -0.75 -7.52 -16.02
N LEU A 117 -0.50 -8.83 -16.01
CA LEU A 117 -1.49 -9.85 -16.40
C LEU A 117 -2.58 -10.01 -15.31
N GLU A 118 -2.23 -9.98 -14.02
CA GLU A 118 -3.20 -9.97 -12.92
C GLU A 118 -4.14 -8.76 -13.03
N ARG A 119 -3.59 -7.57 -13.30
CA ARG A 119 -4.37 -6.35 -13.54
C ARG A 119 -5.31 -6.52 -14.74
N PHE A 120 -4.82 -7.01 -15.88
CA PHE A 120 -5.63 -7.24 -17.07
C PHE A 120 -6.84 -8.12 -16.77
N VAL A 121 -6.63 -9.23 -16.08
CA VAL A 121 -7.68 -10.17 -15.72
C VAL A 121 -8.72 -9.53 -14.79
N ALA A 122 -8.24 -8.81 -13.77
CA ALA A 122 -9.13 -8.14 -12.82
C ALA A 122 -9.95 -7.01 -13.48
N ASP A 123 -9.32 -6.22 -14.36
CA ASP A 123 -10.01 -5.16 -15.11
C ASP A 123 -11.03 -5.75 -16.10
N TRP A 124 -10.70 -6.86 -16.76
CA TRP A 124 -11.61 -7.57 -17.64
C TRP A 124 -12.83 -8.08 -16.87
N HIS A 125 -12.62 -8.77 -15.73
CA HIS A 125 -13.72 -9.23 -14.86
C HIS A 125 -14.60 -8.07 -14.44
N ASN A 126 -13.99 -6.99 -13.97
CA ASN A 126 -14.68 -5.79 -13.52
C ASN A 126 -15.53 -5.13 -14.61
N ALA A 127 -15.16 -5.24 -15.88
CA ALA A 127 -15.88 -4.66 -17.01
C ALA A 127 -17.01 -5.59 -17.53
N ASN A 128 -16.83 -6.90 -17.45
CA ASN A 128 -17.70 -7.86 -18.15
C ASN A 128 -18.62 -8.67 -17.21
N VAL A 129 -18.28 -8.83 -15.92
CA VAL A 129 -19.06 -9.62 -14.98
C VAL A 129 -19.85 -8.70 -14.05
N GLN A 130 -21.18 -8.85 -14.09
CA GLN A 130 -22.12 -8.04 -13.30
C GLN A 130 -22.75 -8.84 -12.16
N GLU A 131 -22.61 -10.16 -12.17
CA GLU A 131 -23.25 -11.04 -11.19
C GLU A 131 -22.58 -10.90 -9.83
N ALA A 132 -23.38 -10.67 -8.78
CA ALA A 132 -22.91 -10.69 -7.42
C ALA A 132 -22.55 -12.15 -7.00
N PRO A 133 -21.47 -12.33 -6.22
CA PRO A 133 -21.14 -13.66 -5.72
C PRO A 133 -22.26 -14.23 -4.87
N ALA A 134 -22.48 -15.56 -4.97
CA ALA A 134 -23.44 -16.24 -4.12
C ALA A 134 -23.05 -16.13 -2.65
N LYS A 135 -23.99 -15.74 -1.79
CA LYS A 135 -23.75 -15.67 -0.34
C LYS A 135 -23.57 -17.08 0.21
N PRO A 136 -22.50 -17.34 0.98
CA PRO A 136 -22.29 -18.61 1.66
C PRO A 136 -23.39 -18.90 2.69
N THR A 137 -23.59 -20.17 3.00
CA THR A 137 -24.49 -20.57 4.09
C THR A 137 -23.92 -20.08 5.43
N PRO A 138 -24.69 -19.35 6.27
CA PRO A 138 -24.23 -18.90 7.57
C PRO A 138 -23.80 -20.08 8.45
N ASN A 139 -22.65 -19.95 9.12
CA ASN A 139 -22.13 -20.93 10.08
C ASN A 139 -22.51 -20.62 11.54
N GLY A 140 -23.15 -19.47 11.80
CA GLY A 140 -23.62 -19.05 13.13
C GLY A 140 -22.62 -18.27 13.95
N HIS A 141 -21.37 -18.14 13.52
CA HIS A 141 -20.32 -17.42 14.24
C HIS A 141 -20.18 -15.96 13.79
N LYS A 142 -19.85 -15.08 14.75
CA LYS A 142 -19.76 -13.63 14.53
C LYS A 142 -18.35 -13.11 14.82
N VAL A 143 -17.74 -12.41 13.87
CA VAL A 143 -16.37 -11.91 13.97
C VAL A 143 -16.30 -10.40 13.70
N ALA A 144 -15.60 -9.67 14.57
CA ALA A 144 -15.29 -8.25 14.37
C ALA A 144 -13.91 -8.09 13.70
N VAL A 145 -13.81 -7.19 12.73
CA VAL A 145 -12.55 -6.79 12.09
C VAL A 145 -12.34 -5.29 12.32
N ILE A 146 -11.23 -4.92 12.93
CA ILE A 146 -10.88 -3.52 13.24
C ILE A 146 -9.92 -2.99 12.18
N GLY A 147 -10.40 -2.07 11.35
CA GLY A 147 -9.70 -1.49 10.20
C GLY A 147 -10.02 -2.17 8.89
N SER A 148 -10.30 -1.37 7.88
CA SER A 148 -10.65 -1.79 6.52
C SER A 148 -9.46 -1.69 5.54
N GLY A 149 -8.23 -1.69 6.05
CA GLY A 149 -7.03 -1.80 5.21
C GLY A 149 -6.89 -3.20 4.59
N PRO A 150 -5.84 -3.43 3.79
CA PRO A 150 -5.66 -4.71 3.08
C PRO A 150 -5.75 -5.95 3.96
N SER A 151 -5.19 -5.92 5.18
CA SER A 151 -5.24 -7.06 6.10
C SER A 151 -6.67 -7.31 6.59
N GLY A 152 -7.38 -6.26 6.99
CA GLY A 152 -8.76 -6.36 7.49
C GLY A 152 -9.73 -6.80 6.39
N LEU A 153 -9.67 -6.21 5.20
CA LEU A 153 -10.52 -6.61 4.07
C LEU A 153 -10.27 -8.06 3.65
N THR A 154 -9.01 -8.52 3.66
CA THR A 154 -8.68 -9.91 3.34
C THR A 154 -9.19 -10.87 4.41
N CYS A 155 -8.99 -10.55 5.70
CA CYS A 155 -9.52 -11.35 6.79
C CYS A 155 -11.05 -11.45 6.72
N ALA A 156 -11.72 -10.32 6.51
CA ALA A 156 -13.18 -10.28 6.38
C ALA A 156 -13.70 -11.09 5.18
N GLY A 157 -13.06 -10.97 4.03
CA GLY A 157 -13.43 -11.71 2.83
C GLY A 157 -13.26 -13.22 2.97
N ASP A 158 -12.12 -13.66 3.52
CA ASP A 158 -11.85 -15.09 3.71
C ASP A 158 -12.80 -15.72 4.73
N LEU A 159 -13.15 -15.01 5.80
CA LEU A 159 -14.16 -15.45 6.78
C LEU A 159 -15.58 -15.44 6.19
N ALA A 160 -15.95 -14.39 5.46
CA ALA A 160 -17.26 -14.30 4.82
C ALA A 160 -17.50 -15.48 3.84
N LYS A 161 -16.49 -15.85 3.03
CA LYS A 161 -16.56 -17.02 2.14
C LYS A 161 -16.85 -18.34 2.89
N LYS A 162 -16.59 -18.40 4.19
CA LYS A 162 -16.87 -19.55 5.07
C LYS A 162 -18.18 -19.42 5.86
N GLY A 163 -18.97 -18.39 5.61
CA GLY A 163 -20.28 -18.20 6.21
C GLY A 163 -20.30 -17.47 7.54
N TYR A 164 -19.19 -16.86 7.96
CA TYR A 164 -19.15 -16.02 9.18
C TYR A 164 -19.96 -14.73 9.00
N ASP A 165 -20.64 -14.27 10.07
CA ASP A 165 -21.20 -12.93 10.16
C ASP A 165 -20.08 -11.94 10.51
N VAL A 166 -19.51 -11.28 9.51
CA VAL A 166 -18.36 -10.40 9.67
C VAL A 166 -18.78 -8.94 9.64
N THR A 167 -18.34 -8.18 10.66
CA THR A 167 -18.45 -6.71 10.68
C THR A 167 -17.07 -6.07 10.70
N VAL A 168 -16.79 -5.24 9.70
CA VAL A 168 -15.57 -4.42 9.63
C VAL A 168 -15.88 -3.04 10.20
N PHE A 169 -15.11 -2.62 11.21
CA PHE A 169 -15.17 -1.28 11.81
C PHE A 169 -14.03 -0.42 11.29
N GLU A 170 -14.37 0.67 10.61
CA GLU A 170 -13.41 1.60 10.02
C GLU A 170 -13.49 2.97 10.70
N ALA A 171 -12.35 3.50 11.10
CA ALA A 171 -12.27 4.80 11.78
C ALA A 171 -12.58 5.98 10.84
N LEU A 172 -12.24 5.86 9.55
CA LEU A 172 -12.46 6.88 8.53
C LEU A 172 -13.86 6.77 7.92
N HIS A 173 -14.24 7.77 7.14
CA HIS A 173 -15.54 7.83 6.47
C HIS A 173 -15.63 6.99 5.19
N LEU A 174 -14.50 6.48 4.70
CA LEU A 174 -14.41 5.55 3.56
C LEU A 174 -13.57 4.32 3.94
N ALA A 175 -14.02 3.16 3.48
CA ALA A 175 -13.29 1.90 3.65
C ALA A 175 -12.14 1.79 2.64
N GLY A 176 -11.08 1.04 3.03
CA GLY A 176 -9.91 0.77 2.21
C GLY A 176 -8.58 1.11 2.88
N GLY A 177 -8.60 1.86 4.00
CA GLY A 177 -7.38 2.23 4.71
C GLY A 177 -6.38 2.95 3.79
N VAL A 178 -5.11 2.51 3.82
CA VAL A 178 -4.04 3.11 3.01
C VAL A 178 -4.30 3.11 1.49
N LEU A 179 -5.13 2.20 0.99
CA LEU A 179 -5.54 2.15 -0.42
C LEU A 179 -6.33 3.41 -0.83
N VAL A 180 -6.98 4.05 0.14
CA VAL A 180 -7.83 5.22 -0.10
C VAL A 180 -7.17 6.51 0.37
N TYR A 181 -6.58 6.55 1.57
CA TYR A 181 -5.97 7.77 2.10
C TYR A 181 -4.52 7.97 1.63
N GLY A 182 -3.77 6.89 1.39
CA GLY A 182 -2.32 6.95 1.15
C GLY A 182 -1.95 6.90 -0.33
N ILE A 183 -2.39 5.86 -1.06
CA ILE A 183 -2.01 5.66 -2.46
C ILE A 183 -2.77 6.65 -3.36
N PRO A 184 -2.08 7.41 -4.24
CA PRO A 184 -2.72 8.41 -5.09
C PRO A 184 -3.70 7.83 -6.11
N GLU A 185 -4.67 8.67 -6.52
CA GLU A 185 -5.68 8.35 -7.53
C GLU A 185 -5.05 7.88 -8.84
N PHE A 186 -3.96 8.51 -9.27
CA PHE A 186 -3.26 8.21 -10.51
C PHE A 186 -2.48 6.87 -10.50
N ARG A 187 -2.31 6.24 -9.33
CA ARG A 187 -1.75 4.88 -9.18
C ARG A 187 -2.82 3.84 -8.91
N LEU A 188 -3.80 4.20 -8.09
CA LEU A 188 -4.90 3.33 -7.68
C LEU A 188 -6.20 4.15 -7.61
N PRO A 189 -7.00 4.16 -8.69
CA PRO A 189 -8.28 4.83 -8.69
C PRO A 189 -9.19 4.35 -7.56
N LYS A 190 -9.80 5.27 -6.82
CA LYS A 190 -10.62 4.93 -5.65
C LYS A 190 -11.88 4.16 -5.99
N ALA A 191 -12.38 4.32 -7.23
CA ALA A 191 -13.49 3.52 -7.75
C ALA A 191 -13.18 2.01 -7.77
N ILE A 192 -11.91 1.63 -8.04
CA ILE A 192 -11.46 0.24 -8.01
C ILE A 192 -11.49 -0.30 -6.59
N VAL A 193 -10.94 0.46 -5.63
CA VAL A 193 -10.98 0.06 -4.21
C VAL A 193 -12.42 -0.08 -3.72
N GLN A 194 -13.29 0.86 -4.09
CA GLN A 194 -14.70 0.79 -3.73
C GLN A 194 -15.38 -0.46 -4.30
N LYS A 195 -15.06 -0.83 -5.54
CA LYS A 195 -15.62 -2.03 -6.18
C LYS A 195 -15.21 -3.31 -5.45
N GLU A 196 -13.94 -3.41 -5.01
CA GLU A 196 -13.46 -4.53 -4.19
C GLU A 196 -14.20 -4.59 -2.83
N VAL A 197 -14.40 -3.45 -2.18
CA VAL A 197 -15.19 -3.36 -0.93
C VAL A 197 -16.65 -3.76 -1.16
N ASP A 198 -17.26 -3.34 -2.26
CA ASP A 198 -18.64 -3.67 -2.59
C ASP A 198 -18.79 -5.17 -2.91
N GLY A 199 -17.79 -5.79 -3.51
CA GLY A 199 -17.72 -7.25 -3.68
C GLY A 199 -17.76 -7.99 -2.33
N LEU A 200 -17.02 -7.51 -1.33
CA LEU A 200 -17.09 -8.07 0.03
C LEU A 200 -18.45 -7.86 0.70
N LYS A 201 -19.07 -6.68 0.52
CA LYS A 201 -20.43 -6.42 1.01
C LYS A 201 -21.45 -7.37 0.34
N ALA A 202 -21.29 -7.66 -0.94
CA ALA A 202 -22.13 -8.62 -1.65
C ALA A 202 -22.05 -10.03 -1.06
N LEU A 203 -20.88 -10.44 -0.55
CA LEU A 203 -20.70 -11.68 0.21
C LEU A 203 -21.38 -11.68 1.60
N GLY A 204 -21.80 -10.51 2.09
CA GLY A 204 -22.47 -10.34 3.38
C GLY A 204 -21.66 -9.63 4.44
N VAL A 205 -20.43 -9.18 4.14
CA VAL A 205 -19.62 -8.38 5.08
C VAL A 205 -20.31 -7.04 5.34
N LYS A 206 -20.50 -6.71 6.63
CA LYS A 206 -20.95 -5.39 7.08
C LYS A 206 -19.74 -4.47 7.22
N VAL A 207 -19.85 -3.23 6.79
CA VAL A 207 -18.79 -2.22 6.92
C VAL A 207 -19.37 -0.98 7.60
N GLU A 208 -18.92 -0.75 8.83
CA GLU A 208 -19.33 0.37 9.66
C GLU A 208 -18.18 1.41 9.68
N THR A 209 -18.40 2.52 9.00
CA THR A 209 -17.44 3.64 8.93
C THR A 209 -17.66 4.64 10.07
N ASN A 210 -16.67 5.54 10.30
CA ASN A 210 -16.65 6.50 11.40
C ASN A 210 -16.68 5.83 12.80
N MET A 211 -16.22 4.60 12.89
CA MET A 211 -16.17 3.79 14.11
C MET A 211 -14.73 3.67 14.63
N VAL A 212 -14.36 4.55 15.53
CA VAL A 212 -13.02 4.56 16.16
C VAL A 212 -13.02 3.60 17.35
N ILE A 213 -12.67 2.33 17.11
CA ILE A 213 -12.57 1.32 18.18
C ILE A 213 -11.50 1.74 19.19
N GLY A 214 -11.85 1.60 20.47
CA GLY A 214 -11.09 2.15 21.60
C GLY A 214 -11.51 3.57 21.99
N ARG A 215 -12.50 4.18 21.27
CA ARG A 215 -13.11 5.46 21.63
C ARG A 215 -14.62 5.35 21.71
N VAL A 216 -15.24 4.83 20.66
CA VAL A 216 -16.70 4.64 20.57
C VAL A 216 -17.10 3.35 21.28
N VAL A 217 -16.38 2.28 21.02
CA VAL A 217 -16.57 0.93 21.59
C VAL A 217 -15.18 0.34 21.83
N SER A 218 -14.98 -0.33 22.95
CA SER A 218 -13.77 -1.10 23.26
C SER A 218 -13.81 -2.51 22.63
N ILE A 219 -12.67 -3.19 22.61
CA ILE A 219 -12.60 -4.61 22.18
C ILE A 219 -13.41 -5.50 23.14
N ASP A 220 -13.34 -5.24 24.45
CA ASP A 220 -14.07 -6.00 25.45
C ASP A 220 -15.59 -5.83 25.30
N GLU A 221 -16.09 -4.63 25.01
CA GLU A 221 -17.52 -4.38 24.72
C GLU A 221 -17.93 -5.10 23.42
N LEU A 222 -17.12 -5.08 22.35
CA LEU A 222 -17.42 -5.84 21.12
C LEU A 222 -17.64 -7.33 21.42
N MET A 223 -16.83 -7.92 22.29
CA MET A 223 -16.94 -9.34 22.63
C MET A 223 -18.07 -9.60 23.63
N ASN A 224 -18.16 -8.83 24.73
CA ASN A 224 -19.06 -9.15 25.83
C ASN A 224 -20.49 -8.63 25.64
N GLU A 225 -20.67 -7.48 24.96
CA GLU A 225 -21.96 -6.82 24.79
C GLU A 225 -22.52 -6.99 23.36
N TYR A 226 -21.65 -6.90 22.34
CA TYR A 226 -22.08 -7.06 20.94
C TYR A 226 -22.03 -8.50 20.45
N GLY A 227 -21.49 -9.42 21.23
CA GLY A 227 -21.50 -10.85 20.98
C GLY A 227 -20.56 -11.32 19.85
N PHE A 228 -19.47 -10.59 19.59
CA PHE A 228 -18.42 -11.07 18.70
C PHE A 228 -17.57 -12.15 19.41
N GLU A 229 -17.40 -13.29 18.79
CA GLU A 229 -16.67 -14.43 19.36
C GLU A 229 -15.17 -14.33 19.16
N ALA A 230 -14.75 -13.59 18.13
CA ALA A 230 -13.35 -13.26 17.87
C ALA A 230 -13.22 -11.85 17.28
N VAL A 231 -12.02 -11.27 17.45
CA VAL A 231 -11.67 -9.96 16.91
C VAL A 231 -10.37 -10.06 16.12
N PHE A 232 -10.32 -9.47 14.92
CA PHE A 232 -9.09 -9.28 14.16
C PHE A 232 -8.70 -7.80 14.13
N ILE A 233 -7.49 -7.46 14.60
CA ILE A 233 -6.95 -6.09 14.58
C ILE A 233 -6.09 -5.91 13.33
N GLY A 234 -6.62 -5.17 12.35
CA GLY A 234 -5.96 -4.76 11.11
C GLY A 234 -5.86 -3.23 11.00
N SER A 235 -5.64 -2.53 12.12
CA SER A 235 -5.67 -1.07 12.23
C SER A 235 -4.51 -0.35 11.53
N GLY A 236 -3.53 -1.09 10.99
CA GLY A 236 -2.42 -0.53 10.24
C GLY A 236 -1.41 0.25 11.08
N ALA A 237 -0.59 1.06 10.40
CA ALA A 237 0.41 1.95 10.98
C ALA A 237 0.25 3.35 10.36
N GLY A 238 -0.45 4.24 11.04
CA GLY A 238 -0.81 5.56 10.53
C GLY A 238 -0.14 6.73 11.26
N LEU A 239 0.65 6.48 12.33
CA LEU A 239 1.32 7.54 13.08
C LEU A 239 2.64 7.91 12.40
N PRO A 240 2.78 9.14 11.84
CA PRO A 240 3.97 9.53 11.08
C PRO A 240 5.21 9.66 11.96
N MET A 241 6.37 9.38 11.38
CA MET A 241 7.67 9.61 11.99
C MET A 241 8.26 10.94 11.53
N PHE A 242 8.96 11.61 12.45
CA PHE A 242 9.72 12.83 12.22
C PHE A 242 11.21 12.60 12.55
N MET A 243 12.08 13.52 12.13
CA MET A 243 13.53 13.45 12.38
C MET A 243 13.90 13.97 13.77
N HIS A 244 13.01 14.73 14.40
CA HIS A 244 13.23 15.49 15.62
C HIS A 244 14.33 16.56 15.45
N ILE A 245 14.36 17.23 14.29
CA ILE A 245 15.25 18.33 13.99
C ILE A 245 14.55 19.68 14.23
N PRO A 246 15.33 20.76 14.49
CA PRO A 246 14.75 22.09 14.65
C PRO A 246 13.94 22.52 13.41
N GLY A 247 12.78 23.14 13.64
CA GLY A 247 11.93 23.71 12.61
C GLY A 247 10.84 22.78 12.06
N GLU A 248 10.71 21.55 12.53
CA GLU A 248 9.63 20.64 12.09
C GLU A 248 8.21 21.11 12.47
N ASN A 249 8.09 22.11 13.34
CA ASN A 249 6.82 22.73 13.73
C ASN A 249 6.48 24.01 12.95
N LEU A 250 7.26 24.38 11.95
CA LEU A 250 6.99 25.54 11.10
C LEU A 250 5.78 25.31 10.18
N CYS A 251 5.10 26.40 9.83
CA CYS A 251 4.05 26.38 8.80
C CYS A 251 4.65 25.98 7.44
N GLY A 252 4.06 24.99 6.79
CA GLY A 252 4.60 24.41 5.56
C GLY A 252 5.40 23.12 5.76
N VAL A 253 5.52 22.63 7.00
CA VAL A 253 6.01 21.27 7.28
C VAL A 253 4.83 20.33 7.48
N TYR A 254 4.82 19.24 6.73
CA TYR A 254 3.77 18.21 6.78
C TYR A 254 4.39 16.82 6.93
N SER A 255 3.65 15.91 7.54
CA SER A 255 3.92 14.49 7.31
C SER A 255 3.32 14.06 5.96
N ALA A 256 3.93 13.06 5.31
CA ALA A 256 3.36 12.51 4.07
C ALA A 256 1.95 11.94 4.29
N ASN A 257 1.69 11.34 5.45
CA ASN A 257 0.35 10.84 5.78
C ASN A 257 -0.70 11.95 5.80
N GLU A 258 -0.42 13.07 6.45
CA GLU A 258 -1.33 14.22 6.48
C GLU A 258 -1.55 14.77 5.08
N PHE A 259 -0.46 15.02 4.34
CA PHE A 259 -0.52 15.56 2.99
C PHE A 259 -1.34 14.65 2.05
N LEU A 260 -1.00 13.35 2.01
CA LEU A 260 -1.67 12.39 1.14
C LEU A 260 -3.12 12.14 1.55
N THR A 261 -3.45 12.17 2.85
CA THR A 261 -4.84 12.08 3.31
C THR A 261 -5.68 13.24 2.78
N ARG A 262 -5.16 14.47 2.83
CA ARG A 262 -5.85 15.65 2.27
C ARG A 262 -6.04 15.53 0.76
N ILE A 263 -5.02 15.04 0.04
CA ILE A 263 -5.08 14.86 -1.42
C ILE A 263 -6.05 13.73 -1.78
N ASN A 264 -5.85 12.53 -1.25
CA ASN A 264 -6.49 11.32 -1.76
C ASN A 264 -7.88 11.08 -1.15
N LEU A 265 -7.97 11.06 0.18
CA LEU A 265 -9.22 10.80 0.89
C LEU A 265 -10.15 12.01 0.83
N MET A 266 -9.63 13.20 1.11
CA MET A 266 -10.39 14.45 1.17
C MET A 266 -10.44 15.18 -0.19
N LYS A 267 -9.77 14.65 -1.21
CA LYS A 267 -9.81 15.11 -2.61
C LYS A 267 -9.45 16.59 -2.80
N ALA A 268 -8.46 17.09 -2.05
CA ALA A 268 -8.02 18.49 -2.11
C ALA A 268 -7.54 18.95 -3.50
N TYR A 269 -7.24 18.03 -4.40
CA TYR A 269 -6.85 18.33 -5.79
C TYR A 269 -8.02 18.66 -6.72
N LYS A 270 -9.27 18.44 -6.29
CA LYS A 270 -10.44 18.71 -7.13
C LYS A 270 -10.84 20.19 -7.09
N ASP A 271 -11.24 20.70 -8.22
CA ASP A 271 -11.81 22.04 -8.31
C ASP A 271 -13.02 22.19 -7.39
N GLY A 272 -13.05 23.28 -6.63
CA GLY A 272 -14.13 23.55 -5.65
C GLY A 272 -14.04 22.74 -4.35
N SER A 273 -12.93 22.01 -4.11
CA SER A 273 -12.68 21.37 -2.81
C SER A 273 -12.50 22.44 -1.72
N ASP A 274 -13.18 22.27 -0.60
CA ASP A 274 -13.02 23.09 0.62
C ASP A 274 -11.94 22.55 1.58
N THR A 275 -11.27 21.46 1.20
CA THR A 275 -10.21 20.85 2.00
C THR A 275 -9.00 21.79 2.10
N PRO A 276 -8.61 22.21 3.31
CA PRO A 276 -7.49 23.13 3.47
C PRO A 276 -6.17 22.44 3.11
N ILE A 277 -5.47 23.01 2.13
CA ILE A 277 -4.13 22.61 1.71
C ILE A 277 -3.32 23.86 1.36
N MET A 278 -2.02 23.83 1.61
CA MET A 278 -1.13 24.91 1.18
C MET A 278 -1.14 25.01 -0.35
N PRO A 279 -1.32 26.21 -0.94
CA PRO A 279 -1.16 26.40 -2.38
C PRO A 279 0.27 26.07 -2.81
N LEU A 280 0.45 25.03 -3.63
CA LEU A 280 1.78 24.56 -4.04
C LEU A 280 2.21 25.06 -5.41
N ALA A 281 1.32 25.66 -6.20
CA ALA A 281 1.66 26.18 -7.53
C ALA A 281 2.79 27.20 -7.46
N GLY A 282 3.89 26.96 -8.18
CA GLY A 282 5.08 27.78 -8.18
C GLY A 282 5.91 27.72 -6.89
N LYS A 283 5.62 26.81 -5.98
CA LYS A 283 6.38 26.59 -4.74
C LYS A 283 7.42 25.49 -4.92
N ARG A 284 8.51 25.59 -4.16
CA ARG A 284 9.56 24.58 -4.08
C ARG A 284 9.24 23.65 -2.91
N VAL A 285 9.06 22.39 -3.20
CA VAL A 285 8.67 21.36 -2.21
C VAL A 285 9.80 20.36 -2.05
N ALA A 286 10.28 20.15 -0.83
CA ALA A 286 11.18 19.07 -0.50
C ALA A 286 10.41 17.91 0.13
N VAL A 287 10.50 16.72 -0.46
CA VAL A 287 9.99 15.49 0.12
C VAL A 287 11.17 14.70 0.69
N VAL A 288 11.18 14.51 2.01
CA VAL A 288 12.28 13.84 2.73
C VAL A 288 11.97 12.36 2.86
N GLY A 289 12.69 11.54 2.12
CA GLY A 289 12.53 10.09 2.10
C GLY A 289 12.71 9.49 0.70
N GLY A 290 12.81 8.16 0.60
CA GLY A 290 13.09 7.48 -0.67
C GLY A 290 12.18 6.27 -0.94
N GLY A 291 11.10 6.07 -0.16
CA GLY A 291 10.15 4.98 -0.35
C GLY A 291 8.99 5.35 -1.27
N ASN A 292 8.08 4.38 -1.51
CA ASN A 292 6.89 4.60 -2.35
C ASN A 292 6.05 5.79 -1.88
N VAL A 293 5.92 6.00 -0.56
CA VAL A 293 5.18 7.13 0.01
C VAL A 293 5.84 8.48 -0.35
N ALA A 294 7.18 8.51 -0.45
CA ALA A 294 7.89 9.71 -0.89
C ALA A 294 7.64 9.99 -2.38
N MET A 295 7.66 8.96 -3.23
CA MET A 295 7.29 9.08 -4.65
C MET A 295 5.84 9.59 -4.78
N ASP A 296 4.92 9.03 -4.01
CA ASP A 296 3.51 9.44 -4.01
C ASP A 296 3.33 10.91 -3.62
N ALA A 297 3.96 11.36 -2.53
CA ALA A 297 3.90 12.74 -2.08
C ALA A 297 4.54 13.71 -3.08
N ALA A 298 5.69 13.33 -3.65
CA ALA A 298 6.40 14.14 -4.65
C ALA A 298 5.57 14.29 -5.94
N ARG A 299 5.04 13.18 -6.45
CA ARG A 299 4.23 13.18 -7.68
C ARG A 299 2.88 13.89 -7.49
N CYS A 300 2.26 13.82 -6.30
CA CYS A 300 1.10 14.64 -5.94
C CYS A 300 1.46 16.13 -5.92
N SER A 301 2.57 16.51 -5.29
CA SER A 301 3.04 17.90 -5.24
C SER A 301 3.30 18.45 -6.64
N LYS A 302 3.91 17.66 -7.52
CA LYS A 302 4.15 18.03 -8.92
C LYS A 302 2.86 18.34 -9.67
N ARG A 303 1.82 17.51 -9.51
CA ARG A 303 0.48 17.70 -10.10
C ARG A 303 -0.23 18.95 -9.59
N LEU A 304 0.11 19.39 -8.39
CA LEU A 304 -0.36 20.66 -7.80
C LEU A 304 0.47 21.87 -8.24
N GLY A 305 1.40 21.70 -9.19
CA GLY A 305 2.18 22.79 -9.81
C GLY A 305 3.45 23.17 -9.08
N ALA A 306 3.96 22.33 -8.19
CA ALA A 306 5.21 22.60 -7.48
C ALA A 306 6.47 22.23 -8.29
N ASP A 307 7.59 22.86 -7.94
CA ASP A 307 8.93 22.36 -8.22
C ASP A 307 9.37 21.44 -7.08
N VAL A 308 9.61 20.17 -7.39
CA VAL A 308 9.73 19.14 -6.35
C VAL A 308 11.12 18.53 -6.30
N TYR A 309 11.63 18.42 -5.07
CA TYR A 309 12.88 17.75 -4.74
C TYR A 309 12.58 16.52 -3.86
N ILE A 310 13.13 15.35 -4.20
CA ILE A 310 13.26 14.24 -3.26
C ILE A 310 14.61 14.36 -2.58
N VAL A 311 14.61 14.49 -1.25
CA VAL A 311 15.83 14.57 -0.44
C VAL A 311 16.02 13.23 0.27
N TYR A 312 17.10 12.52 -0.08
CA TYR A 312 17.36 11.18 0.41
C TYR A 312 18.82 10.98 0.83
N ARG A 313 19.01 10.43 2.03
CA ARG A 313 20.33 10.28 2.65
C ARG A 313 21.25 9.22 2.05
N ARG A 314 20.76 8.36 1.14
CA ARG A 314 21.53 7.36 0.40
C ARG A 314 21.53 7.68 -1.10
N GLY A 315 22.13 6.80 -1.92
CA GLY A 315 22.16 6.94 -3.38
C GLY A 315 20.87 6.48 -4.07
N MET A 316 20.81 6.65 -5.38
CA MET A 316 19.68 6.21 -6.20
C MET A 316 19.46 4.69 -6.13
N GLU A 317 20.54 3.91 -6.10
CA GLU A 317 20.50 2.45 -6.03
C GLU A 317 19.94 1.93 -4.70
N GLU A 318 19.99 2.72 -3.63
CA GLU A 318 19.46 2.37 -2.32
C GLU A 318 18.01 2.83 -2.09
N LEU A 319 17.34 3.39 -3.10
CA LEU A 319 15.93 3.77 -2.99
C LEU A 319 15.06 2.52 -2.76
N PRO A 320 14.26 2.47 -1.68
CA PRO A 320 13.38 1.34 -1.43
C PRO A 320 12.05 1.42 -2.20
N ALA A 321 11.82 2.48 -2.97
CA ALA A 321 10.66 2.61 -3.84
C ALA A 321 10.73 1.62 -5.01
N ARG A 322 9.58 1.28 -5.59
CA ARG A 322 9.50 0.52 -6.84
C ARG A 322 10.23 1.26 -7.96
N HIS A 323 10.97 0.52 -8.79
CA HIS A 323 11.71 1.11 -9.91
C HIS A 323 10.81 1.92 -10.84
N GLU A 324 9.66 1.38 -11.22
CA GLU A 324 8.67 2.07 -12.05
C GLU A 324 8.20 3.41 -11.45
N GLU A 325 8.06 3.50 -10.13
CA GLU A 325 7.66 4.75 -9.47
C GLU A 325 8.79 5.79 -9.43
N VAL A 326 10.04 5.34 -9.34
CA VAL A 326 11.22 6.21 -9.45
C VAL A 326 11.35 6.74 -10.87
N GLU A 327 11.27 5.87 -11.87
CA GLU A 327 11.30 6.25 -13.30
C GLU A 327 10.20 7.25 -13.63
N HIS A 328 8.97 6.98 -13.20
CA HIS A 328 7.86 7.90 -13.41
C HIS A 328 8.08 9.26 -12.73
N ALA A 329 8.70 9.29 -11.54
CA ALA A 329 9.01 10.54 -10.85
C ALA A 329 10.07 11.37 -11.61
N GLU A 330 11.12 10.72 -12.13
CA GLU A 330 12.14 11.38 -12.96
C GLU A 330 11.54 11.93 -14.26
N GLU A 331 10.75 11.13 -14.97
CA GLU A 331 10.08 11.53 -16.21
C GLU A 331 9.10 12.70 -15.99
N GLU A 332 8.45 12.79 -14.83
CA GLU A 332 7.55 13.87 -14.44
C GLU A 332 8.31 15.15 -14.03
N GLY A 333 9.65 15.13 -14.04
CA GLY A 333 10.51 16.29 -13.76
C GLY A 333 10.73 16.56 -12.26
N ILE A 334 10.67 15.51 -11.43
CA ILE A 334 11.06 15.57 -10.02
C ILE A 334 12.59 15.46 -9.91
N ILE A 335 13.21 16.28 -9.11
CA ILE A 335 14.68 16.36 -8.97
C ILE A 335 15.10 15.56 -7.74
N PHE A 336 15.97 14.57 -7.92
CA PHE A 336 16.51 13.75 -6.83
C PHE A 336 17.78 14.40 -6.24
N LYS A 337 17.71 14.78 -4.98
CA LYS A 337 18.80 15.22 -4.13
C LYS A 337 19.23 14.07 -3.21
N THR A 338 19.87 13.07 -3.82
CA THR A 338 20.42 11.93 -3.08
C THR A 338 21.71 12.32 -2.33
N LEU A 339 22.14 11.49 -1.39
CA LEU A 339 23.28 11.76 -0.51
C LEU A 339 23.15 13.09 0.24
N ASN A 340 21.92 13.43 0.62
CA ASN A 340 21.58 14.63 1.38
C ASN A 340 20.68 14.26 2.57
N ASN A 341 21.03 14.75 3.75
CA ASN A 341 20.25 14.52 4.98
C ASN A 341 19.91 15.86 5.64
N PRO A 342 18.62 16.17 5.85
CA PRO A 342 18.21 17.37 6.55
C PRO A 342 18.68 17.36 8.01
N VAL A 343 19.14 18.51 8.50
CA VAL A 343 19.54 18.72 9.90
C VAL A 343 18.78 19.84 10.58
N LYS A 344 18.15 20.73 9.78
CA LYS A 344 17.34 21.83 10.29
C LYS A 344 16.40 22.35 9.20
N ILE A 345 15.21 22.82 9.59
CA ILE A 345 14.29 23.56 8.73
C ILE A 345 14.29 25.01 9.21
N ASN A 346 14.51 25.95 8.29
CA ASN A 346 14.58 27.39 8.60
C ASN A 346 13.25 28.06 8.23
N GLY A 347 12.79 28.96 9.11
CA GLY A 347 11.58 29.73 8.91
C GLY A 347 11.86 31.19 8.57
N ASP A 348 10.86 31.85 8.00
CA ASP A 348 10.82 33.29 7.89
C ASP A 348 10.31 33.96 9.19
N GLU A 349 10.21 35.28 9.21
CA GLU A 349 9.72 36.05 10.36
C GLU A 349 8.25 35.75 10.73
N LYS A 350 7.49 35.18 9.82
CA LYS A 350 6.09 34.78 10.01
C LYS A 350 5.93 33.31 10.43
N GLY A 351 7.03 32.56 10.54
CA GLY A 351 7.04 31.17 10.92
C GLY A 351 6.73 30.19 9.75
N TYR A 352 6.83 30.63 8.50
CA TYR A 352 6.74 29.76 7.34
C TYR A 352 8.11 29.24 6.90
N VAL A 353 8.16 28.04 6.33
CA VAL A 353 9.37 27.44 5.77
C VAL A 353 9.97 28.37 4.69
N SER A 354 11.27 28.59 4.74
CA SER A 354 12.02 29.38 3.77
C SER A 354 13.22 28.64 3.16
N SER A 355 13.83 27.74 3.93
CA SER A 355 14.88 26.82 3.46
C SER A 355 14.99 25.60 4.37
N MET A 356 15.75 24.61 3.91
CA MET A 356 16.13 23.43 4.67
C MET A 356 17.64 23.27 4.63
N THR A 357 18.30 23.24 5.79
CA THR A 357 19.73 22.97 5.89
C THR A 357 19.97 21.46 5.84
N CYS A 358 20.77 21.03 4.87
CA CYS A 358 21.16 19.64 4.67
C CYS A 358 22.67 19.49 4.86
N VAL A 359 23.10 18.27 5.20
CA VAL A 359 24.48 17.81 5.11
C VAL A 359 24.63 16.79 3.98
N GLU A 360 25.80 16.81 3.32
CA GLU A 360 26.15 15.77 2.36
C GLU A 360 26.44 14.46 3.07
N MET A 361 26.11 13.35 2.43
CA MET A 361 26.35 12.00 2.94
C MET A 361 27.32 11.24 2.05
N GLU A 362 28.08 10.34 2.65
CA GLU A 362 28.89 9.34 1.96
C GLU A 362 28.33 7.94 2.25
N LEU A 363 28.53 7.00 1.32
CA LEU A 363 28.08 5.62 1.49
C LEU A 363 29.23 4.76 2.02
N GLY A 364 29.03 4.22 3.23
CA GLY A 364 29.94 3.23 3.85
C GLY A 364 29.55 1.79 3.49
N GLU A 365 29.93 0.86 4.36
CA GLU A 365 29.64 -0.57 4.19
C GLU A 365 28.13 -0.87 4.23
N PRO A 366 27.70 -1.96 3.56
CA PRO A 366 26.30 -2.39 3.59
C PRO A 366 25.81 -2.72 5.00
N ASP A 367 24.56 -2.33 5.31
CA ASP A 367 23.87 -2.70 6.53
C ASP A 367 23.27 -4.13 6.42
N ALA A 368 22.59 -4.60 7.48
CA ALA A 368 21.95 -5.92 7.51
C ALA A 368 20.88 -6.13 6.40
N SER A 369 20.39 -5.07 5.78
CA SER A 369 19.46 -5.11 4.63
C SER A 369 20.20 -5.14 3.28
N GLY A 370 21.52 -5.13 3.28
CA GLY A 370 22.35 -5.06 2.08
C GLY A 370 22.53 -3.66 1.49
N ARG A 371 21.91 -2.62 2.10
CA ARG A 371 22.04 -1.23 1.64
C ARG A 371 23.21 -0.55 2.33
N ARG A 372 23.98 0.23 1.58
CA ARG A 372 25.14 0.96 2.10
C ARG A 372 24.72 1.96 3.18
N ARG A 373 25.48 1.97 4.30
CA ARG A 373 25.19 2.84 5.43
C ARG A 373 25.50 4.31 5.08
N PRO A 374 24.58 5.26 5.29
CA PRO A 374 24.89 6.68 5.10
C PRO A 374 25.76 7.18 6.24
N ILE A 375 26.83 7.91 5.89
CA ILE A 375 27.79 8.54 6.81
C ILE A 375 27.78 10.03 6.51
N GLU A 376 27.67 10.86 7.55
CA GLU A 376 27.66 12.31 7.42
C GLU A 376 29.06 12.85 7.08
N LYS A 377 29.11 13.75 6.09
CA LYS A 377 30.33 14.44 5.71
C LYS A 377 30.41 15.77 6.50
N VAL A 378 31.26 15.78 7.49
CA VAL A 378 31.43 16.91 8.41
C VAL A 378 31.81 18.19 7.66
N GLY A 379 31.12 19.30 7.96
CA GLY A 379 31.40 20.62 7.36
C GLY A 379 30.80 20.80 5.94
N SER A 380 29.82 19.98 5.58
CA SER A 380 29.15 20.01 4.27
C SER A 380 27.76 20.64 4.33
N GLU A 381 27.45 21.34 5.43
CA GLU A 381 26.16 21.97 5.62
C GLU A 381 25.89 23.00 4.51
N HIS A 382 24.70 22.91 3.93
CA HIS A 382 24.24 23.85 2.91
C HIS A 382 22.73 24.03 2.96
N ASP A 383 22.26 25.18 2.54
CA ASP A 383 20.84 25.49 2.50
C ASP A 383 20.22 25.14 1.15
N LEU A 384 19.14 24.37 1.18
CA LEU A 384 18.24 24.13 0.05
C LEU A 384 17.03 25.08 0.20
N PRO A 385 16.88 26.10 -0.66
CA PRO A 385 15.72 26.96 -0.62
C PRO A 385 14.45 26.20 -0.96
N VAL A 386 13.50 26.14 -0.02
CA VAL A 386 12.22 25.45 -0.16
C VAL A 386 11.12 26.21 0.57
N ASP A 387 9.89 26.09 0.11
CA ASP A 387 8.71 26.76 0.67
C ASP A 387 7.80 25.77 1.45
N CYS A 388 8.03 24.47 1.26
CA CYS A 388 7.29 23.40 1.91
C CYS A 388 8.19 22.17 2.09
N VAL A 389 8.03 21.46 3.21
CA VAL A 389 8.75 20.21 3.50
C VAL A 389 7.73 19.12 3.85
N ILE A 390 7.82 17.96 3.20
CA ILE A 390 6.97 16.80 3.45
C ILE A 390 7.84 15.66 3.98
N MET A 391 7.64 15.31 5.26
CA MET A 391 8.36 14.22 5.92
C MET A 391 7.76 12.87 5.54
N SER A 392 8.53 12.04 4.83
CA SER A 392 8.14 10.71 4.33
C SER A 392 9.06 9.61 4.86
N LEU A 393 9.20 9.54 6.19
CA LEU A 393 10.18 8.70 6.89
C LEU A 393 9.61 7.34 7.35
N GLY A 394 8.36 7.08 7.04
CA GLY A 394 7.61 5.91 7.50
C GLY A 394 6.63 6.23 8.63
N THR A 395 5.98 5.18 9.10
CA THR A 395 4.91 5.27 10.10
C THR A 395 5.02 4.16 11.13
N THR A 396 4.41 4.38 12.30
CA THR A 396 4.27 3.40 13.38
C THR A 396 2.79 3.15 13.68
N PRO A 397 2.44 2.01 14.32
CA PRO A 397 1.07 1.75 14.76
C PRO A 397 0.57 2.82 15.72
N ASN A 398 -0.71 3.19 15.58
CA ASN A 398 -1.35 4.13 16.51
C ASN A 398 -1.51 3.45 17.90
N PRO A 399 -1.09 4.09 19.00
CA PRO A 399 -1.16 3.50 20.33
C PRO A 399 -2.59 3.40 20.92
N LEU A 400 -3.61 3.90 20.21
CA LEU A 400 -4.98 3.94 20.73
C LEU A 400 -5.47 2.55 21.16
N ILE A 401 -5.41 1.55 20.28
CA ILE A 401 -5.88 0.18 20.57
C ILE A 401 -5.16 -0.38 21.79
N LYS A 402 -3.83 -0.27 21.83
CA LYS A 402 -3.03 -0.71 22.99
C LYS A 402 -3.44 -0.01 24.29
N ASN A 403 -3.65 1.30 24.24
CA ASN A 403 -3.96 2.09 25.44
C ASN A 403 -5.39 1.87 25.96
N THR A 404 -6.28 1.34 25.13
CA THR A 404 -7.70 1.08 25.47
C THR A 404 -8.03 -0.41 25.59
N THR A 405 -7.03 -1.28 25.49
CA THR A 405 -7.18 -2.75 25.63
C THR A 405 -6.21 -3.25 26.69
N PRO A 406 -6.65 -3.35 27.97
CA PRO A 406 -5.81 -3.83 29.06
C PRO A 406 -5.26 -5.23 28.75
N GLY A 407 -3.98 -5.45 29.03
CA GLY A 407 -3.32 -6.75 28.80
C GLY A 407 -2.84 -6.98 27.37
N LEU A 408 -3.15 -6.11 26.39
CA LEU A 408 -2.62 -6.23 25.04
C LEU A 408 -1.14 -5.84 25.01
N GLU A 409 -0.27 -6.78 24.65
CA GLU A 409 1.18 -6.56 24.57
C GLU A 409 1.61 -5.94 23.25
N VAL A 410 2.58 -5.02 23.32
CA VAL A 410 3.23 -4.41 22.15
C VAL A 410 4.75 -4.42 22.30
N ASN A 411 5.44 -4.46 21.18
CA ASN A 411 6.90 -4.36 21.12
C ASN A 411 7.37 -2.90 21.30
N ARG A 412 8.70 -2.70 21.36
CA ARG A 412 9.31 -1.37 21.55
C ARG A 412 8.96 -0.34 20.48
N LYS A 413 8.51 -0.78 19.30
CA LYS A 413 8.09 0.09 18.18
C LYS A 413 6.58 0.32 18.12
N GLY A 414 5.83 -0.18 19.13
CA GLY A 414 4.37 -0.06 19.20
C GLY A 414 3.59 -1.10 18.39
N GLY A 415 4.26 -2.04 17.74
CA GLY A 415 3.61 -3.15 17.02
C GLY A 415 3.02 -4.17 18.00
N ILE A 416 1.81 -4.65 17.73
CA ILE A 416 1.14 -5.66 18.55
C ILE A 416 1.93 -6.96 18.51
N VAL A 417 2.17 -7.56 19.69
CA VAL A 417 2.85 -8.86 19.78
C VAL A 417 1.86 -9.98 19.49
N VAL A 418 2.21 -10.85 18.56
CA VAL A 418 1.41 -12.02 18.17
C VAL A 418 2.29 -13.28 18.10
N ASN A 419 1.67 -14.43 18.25
CA ASN A 419 2.31 -15.72 17.99
C ASN A 419 2.27 -16.07 16.48
N GLU A 420 2.73 -17.27 16.10
CA GLU A 420 2.76 -17.73 14.70
C GLU A 420 1.36 -17.85 14.06
N ALA A 421 0.30 -17.98 14.86
CA ALA A 421 -1.09 -17.98 14.41
C ALA A 421 -1.73 -16.58 14.33
N GLY A 422 -0.97 -15.52 14.61
CA GLY A 422 -1.51 -14.16 14.67
C GLY A 422 -2.33 -13.87 15.93
N LEU A 423 -2.38 -14.77 16.91
CA LEU A 423 -3.09 -14.57 18.18
C LEU A 423 -2.27 -13.65 19.09
N THR A 424 -2.93 -12.66 19.67
CA THR A 424 -2.33 -11.70 20.62
C THR A 424 -2.25 -12.26 22.03
N SER A 425 -1.76 -11.45 22.99
CA SER A 425 -1.84 -11.75 24.43
C SER A 425 -3.27 -11.73 25.00
N HIS A 426 -4.26 -11.26 24.24
CA HIS A 426 -5.67 -11.21 24.61
C HIS A 426 -6.43 -12.38 23.96
N GLN A 427 -7.24 -13.10 24.75
CA GLN A 427 -7.95 -14.28 24.29
C GLN A 427 -8.91 -13.96 23.12
N ASN A 428 -8.90 -14.79 22.06
CA ASN A 428 -9.72 -14.66 20.86
C ASN A 428 -9.50 -13.33 20.10
N VAL A 429 -8.42 -12.59 20.39
CA VAL A 429 -8.04 -11.39 19.67
C VAL A 429 -6.80 -11.65 18.84
N TYR A 430 -6.93 -11.52 17.54
CA TYR A 430 -5.89 -11.72 16.53
C TYR A 430 -5.46 -10.37 15.95
N ALA A 431 -4.25 -10.30 15.43
CA ALA A 431 -3.77 -9.09 14.76
C ALA A 431 -2.88 -9.43 13.56
N GLY A 432 -2.85 -8.52 12.59
CA GLY A 432 -2.01 -8.70 11.41
C GLY A 432 -1.78 -7.42 10.59
N GLY A 433 -0.87 -7.51 9.62
CA GLY A 433 -0.46 -6.39 8.79
C GLY A 433 0.38 -5.37 9.56
N ASP A 434 0.33 -4.12 9.13
CA ASP A 434 1.21 -3.07 9.66
C ASP A 434 0.99 -2.76 11.14
N ALA A 435 -0.15 -3.15 11.72
CA ALA A 435 -0.39 -3.06 13.16
C ALA A 435 0.56 -3.95 13.99
N VAL A 436 1.14 -4.98 13.36
CA VAL A 436 2.08 -5.94 13.96
C VAL A 436 3.51 -5.66 13.52
N THR A 437 3.74 -5.57 12.22
CA THR A 437 5.09 -5.50 11.62
C THR A 437 5.63 -4.09 11.43
N GLY A 438 4.79 -3.07 11.55
CA GLY A 438 5.05 -1.73 11.00
C GLY A 438 4.77 -1.69 9.49
N ALA A 439 4.93 -0.52 8.88
CA ALA A 439 4.62 -0.29 7.48
C ALA A 439 5.36 -1.26 6.54
N ALA A 440 4.58 -1.98 5.72
CA ALA A 440 5.07 -2.97 4.76
C ALA A 440 4.35 -2.81 3.41
N THR A 441 4.05 -3.91 2.72
CA THR A 441 3.34 -3.89 1.44
C THR A 441 1.90 -4.34 1.58
N VAL A 442 1.03 -3.91 0.65
CA VAL A 442 -0.38 -4.31 0.58
C VAL A 442 -0.52 -5.82 0.65
N ILE A 443 0.23 -6.56 -0.19
CA ILE A 443 0.12 -8.01 -0.28
C ILE A 443 0.64 -8.75 0.97
N LEU A 444 1.65 -8.21 1.68
CA LEU A 444 2.09 -8.77 2.97
C LEU A 444 1.03 -8.58 4.04
N ALA A 445 0.38 -7.41 4.07
CA ALA A 445 -0.74 -7.17 4.96
C ALA A 445 -1.92 -8.11 4.66
N MET A 446 -2.22 -8.37 3.38
CA MET A 446 -3.21 -9.37 2.96
C MET A 446 -2.84 -10.78 3.44
N GLY A 447 -1.58 -11.19 3.31
CA GLY A 447 -1.10 -12.48 3.83
C GLY A 447 -1.33 -12.64 5.32
N ALA A 448 -1.09 -11.58 6.10
CA ALA A 448 -1.38 -11.57 7.54
C ALA A 448 -2.89 -11.64 7.83
N GLY A 449 -3.73 -10.99 7.02
CA GLY A 449 -5.19 -11.11 7.11
C GLY A 449 -5.69 -12.53 6.85
N LYS A 450 -5.12 -13.23 5.84
CA LYS A 450 -5.41 -14.64 5.57
C LYS A 450 -5.04 -15.54 6.73
N LEU A 451 -3.86 -15.32 7.32
CA LEU A 451 -3.44 -16.08 8.51
C LEU A 451 -4.41 -15.87 9.65
N GLY A 452 -4.82 -14.62 9.93
CA GLY A 452 -5.81 -14.32 10.96
C GLY A 452 -7.15 -15.00 10.71
N ALA A 453 -7.67 -14.92 9.48
CA ALA A 453 -8.91 -15.60 9.10
C ALA A 453 -8.85 -17.12 9.29
N LYS A 454 -7.75 -17.74 8.85
CA LYS A 454 -7.52 -19.19 9.04
C LYS A 454 -7.49 -19.57 10.52
N SER A 455 -6.77 -18.82 11.34
CA SER A 455 -6.61 -19.10 12.77
C SER A 455 -7.92 -18.90 13.55
N ILE A 456 -8.71 -17.88 13.20
CA ILE A 456 -10.05 -17.66 13.76
C ILE A 456 -10.98 -18.84 13.39
N ASP A 457 -10.98 -19.26 12.13
CA ASP A 457 -11.77 -20.40 11.67
C ASP A 457 -11.40 -21.69 12.39
N GLU A 458 -10.10 -21.99 12.53
CA GLU A 458 -9.61 -23.15 13.28
C GLU A 458 -9.99 -23.13 14.77
N ALA A 459 -10.12 -21.94 15.37
CA ALA A 459 -10.49 -21.78 16.75
C ALA A 459 -12.01 -21.92 17.01
N LEU A 460 -12.84 -21.37 16.10
CA LEU A 460 -14.30 -21.35 16.27
C LEU A 460 -15.01 -22.59 15.66
N SER A 461 -14.36 -23.33 14.75
CA SER A 461 -14.94 -24.55 14.16
C SER A 461 -14.76 -25.80 15.04
N LYS A 462 -14.22 -25.68 16.26
CA LYS A 462 -14.05 -26.76 17.24
C LYS A 462 -15.27 -26.87 18.13
#